data_e925e14af1cc08b80c97e703b6292f2b
#
_entry.id   e925e14af1cc08b80c97e703b6292f2b
#
_cell.length_a   1.000
_cell.length_b   1.000
_cell.length_c   1.000
_cell.angle_alpha   90.00
_cell.angle_beta   90.00
_cell.angle_gamma   90.00
#
_symmetry.space_group_name_H-M   'P 1'
#
loop_
_entity.id
_entity.type
_entity.pdbx_description
1 polymer ?
#
loop_
_entity_poly.entity_id
_entity_poly.type
_entity_poly.pdbx_seq_one_letter_code
_entity_poly.pdbx_strand_id
1 'polypeptide(L)'
;MKKTLFVASALIAVAAPAFAQEGSSRPQPVVQPHRIPLPADRPYPGTMLLKVDASDFARGIFRVRQTIPVAKSGKFTLLYPQWLPGKHAPRGAIAEIAAFKASAGGKLLTWTRQPTDVYAFDVEVPAGVKSIDVVFDFLSPTRTTEGRV
;
A
#
# COMPACT_ATOMS: atom_id res chain seq x y z
N MET A 1 -29.73 -66.87 56.27
CA MET A 1 -28.58 -65.90 56.41
C MET A 1 -28.04 -65.65 55.04
N LYS A 2 -28.36 -64.51 54.41
CA LYS A 2 -27.88 -64.10 53.07
C LYS A 2 -26.75 -63.10 53.27
N LYS A 3 -25.54 -63.44 52.81
CA LYS A 3 -24.35 -62.56 52.82
C LYS A 3 -24.34 -61.74 51.54
N THR A 4 -24.54 -60.46 51.69
CA THR A 4 -24.43 -59.49 50.60
C THR A 4 -22.96 -59.09 50.45
N LEU A 5 -22.39 -59.34 49.24
CA LEU A 5 -21.02 -58.98 48.91
C LEU A 5 -21.06 -57.60 48.26
N PHE A 6 -20.45 -56.59 48.88
CA PHE A 6 -20.23 -55.25 48.30
C PHE A 6 -18.94 -55.27 47.45
N VAL A 7 -19.05 -55.06 46.15
CA VAL A 7 -17.93 -54.86 45.25
C VAL A 7 -17.70 -53.33 45.18
N ALA A 8 -16.61 -52.84 45.72
CA ALA A 8 -16.20 -51.46 45.57
C ALA A 8 -15.40 -51.29 44.26
N SER A 9 -16.03 -50.60 43.30
CA SER A 9 -15.32 -50.24 42.05
C SER A 9 -14.51 -48.99 42.29
N ALA A 10 -13.17 -49.12 42.27
CA ALA A 10 -12.27 -47.96 42.31
C ALA A 10 -12.17 -47.38 40.90
N LEU A 11 -12.64 -46.10 40.70
CA LEU A 11 -12.39 -45.34 39.51
C LEU A 11 -10.96 -44.76 39.57
N ILE A 12 -10.10 -45.27 38.72
CA ILE A 12 -8.77 -44.69 38.51
C ILE A 12 -8.94 -43.55 37.49
N ALA A 13 -8.87 -42.30 37.97
CA ALA A 13 -8.80 -41.12 37.09
C ALA A 13 -7.41 -41.03 36.50
N VAL A 14 -7.26 -41.33 35.22
CA VAL A 14 -6.04 -41.09 34.48
C VAL A 14 -5.98 -39.59 34.16
N ALA A 15 -5.14 -38.86 34.88
CA ALA A 15 -4.80 -37.48 34.52
C ALA A 15 -3.97 -37.49 33.23
N ALA A 16 -4.57 -37.02 32.14
CA ALA A 16 -3.83 -36.79 30.90
C ALA A 16 -2.85 -35.60 31.13
N PRO A 17 -1.56 -35.73 30.75
CA PRO A 17 -0.65 -34.60 30.84
C PRO A 17 -1.15 -33.50 29.91
N ALA A 18 -1.44 -32.33 30.47
CA ALA A 18 -1.65 -31.13 29.70
C ALA A 18 -0.30 -30.73 29.08
N PHE A 19 -0.11 -31.06 27.82
CA PHE A 19 0.99 -30.47 27.07
C PHE A 19 0.70 -28.98 26.99
N ALA A 20 1.42 -28.18 27.77
CA ALA A 20 1.50 -26.74 27.58
C ALA A 20 2.08 -26.54 26.19
N GLN A 21 1.23 -26.07 25.28
CA GLN A 21 1.67 -25.66 23.96
C GLN A 21 2.56 -24.45 24.20
N GLU A 22 3.88 -24.65 24.11
CA GLU A 22 4.85 -23.56 24.15
C GLU A 22 4.52 -22.64 22.96
N GLY A 23 3.70 -21.65 23.20
CA GLY A 23 3.49 -20.56 22.29
C GLY A 23 4.86 -19.93 22.05
N SER A 24 5.39 -20.11 20.85
CA SER A 24 6.66 -19.46 20.48
C SER A 24 6.49 -17.94 20.69
N SER A 25 7.14 -17.42 21.73
CA SER A 25 7.21 -15.97 21.97
C SER A 25 8.11 -15.24 20.96
N ARG A 26 8.69 -15.98 20.02
CA ARG A 26 9.52 -15.40 18.96
C ARG A 26 8.62 -14.69 17.93
N PRO A 27 8.97 -13.46 17.54
CA PRO A 27 8.27 -12.79 16.45
C PRO A 27 8.27 -13.69 15.21
N GLN A 28 7.07 -13.93 14.66
CA GLN A 28 6.92 -14.68 13.42
C GLN A 28 6.74 -13.69 12.27
N PRO A 29 7.42 -13.86 11.12
CA PRO A 29 7.19 -13.02 9.97
C PRO A 29 5.76 -13.23 9.48
N VAL A 30 4.99 -12.14 9.42
CA VAL A 30 3.67 -12.15 8.80
C VAL A 30 3.86 -11.95 7.31
N VAL A 31 3.47 -12.96 6.53
CA VAL A 31 3.46 -12.84 5.07
C VAL A 31 2.38 -11.82 4.70
N GLN A 32 2.81 -10.64 4.24
CA GLN A 32 1.90 -9.64 3.72
C GLN A 32 1.48 -10.04 2.30
N PRO A 33 0.18 -10.14 2.00
CA PRO A 33 -0.24 -10.43 0.64
C PRO A 33 0.21 -9.30 -0.30
N HIS A 34 0.83 -9.65 -1.41
CA HIS A 34 1.15 -8.70 -2.49
C HIS A 34 -0.16 -8.13 -3.04
N ARG A 35 -0.49 -6.90 -2.65
CA ARG A 35 -1.71 -6.19 -3.11
C ARG A 35 -1.48 -5.40 -4.38
N ILE A 36 -0.23 -5.19 -4.74
CA ILE A 36 0.17 -4.45 -5.94
C ILE A 36 0.45 -5.49 -7.03
N PRO A 37 -0.16 -5.36 -8.23
CA PRO A 37 0.14 -6.24 -9.35
C PRO A 37 1.63 -6.19 -9.68
N LEU A 38 2.22 -7.36 -9.97
CA LEU A 38 3.59 -7.42 -10.47
C LEU A 38 3.71 -6.65 -11.79
N PRO A 39 4.84 -5.98 -12.02
CA PRO A 39 5.12 -5.32 -13.30
C PRO A 39 5.02 -6.34 -14.44
N ALA A 40 4.39 -5.94 -15.53
CA ALA A 40 4.30 -6.75 -16.73
C ALA A 40 4.77 -5.92 -17.92
N ASP A 41 5.62 -6.51 -18.76
CA ASP A 41 6.07 -5.89 -19.99
C ASP A 41 4.95 -5.95 -21.04
N ARG A 42 4.15 -4.89 -21.08
CA ARG A 42 3.01 -4.73 -21.97
C ARG A 42 3.01 -3.34 -22.57
N PRO A 43 2.61 -3.19 -23.86
CA PRO A 43 2.42 -1.87 -24.46
C PRO A 43 1.48 -1.02 -23.60
N TYR A 44 1.88 0.21 -23.31
CA TYR A 44 1.03 1.15 -22.60
C TYR A 44 -0.11 1.66 -23.50
N PRO A 45 -1.35 1.86 -23.00
CA PRO A 45 -2.52 2.13 -23.85
C PRO A 45 -2.54 3.54 -24.47
N GLY A 46 -1.51 4.34 -24.29
CA GLY A 46 -1.42 5.68 -24.86
C GLY A 46 -0.28 6.49 -24.29
N THR A 47 -0.27 7.79 -24.53
CA THR A 47 0.76 8.72 -24.06
C THR A 47 0.33 9.37 -22.76
N MET A 48 1.16 9.30 -21.74
CA MET A 48 1.00 10.09 -20.52
C MET A 48 1.44 11.53 -20.76
N LEU A 49 0.62 12.49 -20.38
CA LEU A 49 0.95 13.91 -20.45
C LEU A 49 1.29 14.41 -19.06
N LEU A 50 2.42 15.07 -18.91
CA LEU A 50 2.87 15.69 -17.67
C LEU A 50 3.00 17.20 -17.87
N LYS A 51 2.38 17.97 -16.96
CA LYS A 51 2.55 19.42 -16.86
C LYS A 51 3.02 19.76 -15.46
N VAL A 52 4.07 20.55 -15.37
CA VAL A 52 4.63 21.02 -14.11
C VAL A 52 4.64 22.54 -14.15
N ASP A 53 3.97 23.17 -13.18
CA ASP A 53 4.03 24.59 -12.94
C ASP A 53 5.02 24.86 -11.80
N ALA A 54 6.14 25.48 -12.13
CA ALA A 54 7.22 25.85 -11.21
C ALA A 54 7.21 27.35 -10.88
N SER A 55 6.12 28.07 -11.13
CA SER A 55 6.05 29.53 -10.90
C SER A 55 6.22 29.92 -9.43
N ASP A 56 5.95 28.99 -8.52
CA ASP A 56 6.03 29.16 -7.08
C ASP A 56 7.35 28.63 -6.47
N PHE A 57 8.44 28.80 -7.20
CA PHE A 57 9.76 28.30 -6.81
C PHE A 57 10.27 28.90 -5.49
N ALA A 58 9.90 30.13 -5.17
CA ALA A 58 10.30 30.80 -3.93
C ALA A 58 9.82 30.06 -2.67
N ARG A 59 8.67 29.37 -2.77
CA ARG A 59 8.13 28.50 -1.70
C ARG A 59 8.48 27.03 -1.90
N GLY A 60 9.19 26.67 -2.98
CA GLY A 60 9.51 25.30 -3.30
C GLY A 60 8.29 24.46 -3.68
N ILE A 61 7.23 25.07 -4.23
CA ILE A 61 6.00 24.36 -4.59
C ILE A 61 5.93 24.17 -6.10
N PHE A 62 5.91 22.92 -6.56
CA PHE A 62 5.67 22.56 -7.94
C PHE A 62 4.28 21.95 -8.06
N ARG A 63 3.39 22.58 -8.85
CA ARG A 63 2.05 22.05 -9.11
C ARG A 63 2.10 21.12 -10.29
N VAL A 64 1.80 19.87 -10.05
CA VAL A 64 1.90 18.80 -11.05
C VAL A 64 0.51 18.37 -11.49
N ARG A 65 0.32 18.27 -12.80
CA ARG A 65 -0.85 17.64 -13.44
C ARG A 65 -0.36 16.57 -14.39
N GLN A 66 -0.93 15.39 -14.26
CA GLN A 66 -0.63 14.26 -15.13
C GLN A 66 -1.92 13.67 -15.68
N THR A 67 -2.03 13.56 -17.01
CA THR A 67 -3.12 12.83 -17.68
C THR A 67 -2.62 11.45 -18.03
N ILE A 68 -3.29 10.42 -17.53
CA ILE A 68 -2.89 9.03 -17.58
C ILE A 68 -3.95 8.24 -18.35
N PRO A 69 -3.64 7.69 -19.55
CA PRO A 69 -4.52 6.75 -20.22
C PRO A 69 -4.78 5.51 -19.37
N VAL A 70 -6.01 5.00 -19.39
CA VAL A 70 -6.37 3.77 -18.66
C VAL A 70 -7.02 2.76 -19.61
N ALA A 71 -6.57 1.50 -19.52
CA ALA A 71 -7.03 0.44 -20.41
C ALA A 71 -8.39 -0.14 -20.00
N LYS A 72 -8.73 -0.09 -18.72
CA LYS A 72 -9.94 -0.72 -18.15
C LYS A 72 -10.44 0.04 -16.93
N SER A 73 -11.73 -0.14 -16.63
CA SER A 73 -12.35 0.34 -15.38
C SER A 73 -11.97 -0.54 -14.18
N GLY A 74 -12.35 -0.09 -13.00
CA GLY A 74 -12.07 -0.74 -11.71
C GLY A 74 -10.84 -0.18 -11.04
N LYS A 75 -10.27 -0.94 -10.12
CA LYS A 75 -9.10 -0.52 -9.35
C LYS A 75 -7.88 -0.34 -10.25
N PHE A 76 -7.28 0.84 -10.20
CA PHE A 76 -6.08 1.23 -10.91
C PHE A 76 -5.04 1.74 -9.91
N THR A 77 -3.92 1.04 -9.79
CA THR A 77 -2.87 1.38 -8.82
C THR A 77 -1.82 2.27 -9.48
N LEU A 78 -1.63 3.44 -8.91
CA LEU A 78 -0.54 4.36 -9.25
C LEU A 78 0.61 4.13 -8.29
N LEU A 79 1.82 4.05 -8.82
CA LEU A 79 3.04 3.89 -8.04
C LEU A 79 3.89 5.15 -8.13
N TYR A 80 4.26 5.71 -6.99
CA TYR A 80 5.30 6.72 -6.92
C TYR A 80 6.68 6.02 -6.86
N PRO A 81 7.70 6.50 -7.59
CA PRO A 81 9.01 5.86 -7.58
C PRO A 81 9.61 5.78 -6.18
N GLN A 82 9.74 4.57 -5.65
CA GLN A 82 10.34 4.28 -4.36
C GLN A 82 11.88 4.23 -4.46
N TRP A 83 12.36 3.57 -5.51
CA TRP A 83 13.79 3.38 -5.77
C TRP A 83 14.23 4.30 -6.90
N LEU A 84 15.27 5.07 -6.64
CA LEU A 84 15.85 5.98 -7.62
C LEU A 84 17.21 5.44 -8.07
N PRO A 85 17.58 5.55 -9.36
CA PRO A 85 18.90 5.15 -9.83
C PRO A 85 20.02 5.79 -9.02
N GLY A 86 21.04 4.99 -8.68
CA GLY A 86 22.18 5.44 -7.88
C GLY A 86 21.92 5.57 -6.36
N LYS A 87 20.74 5.16 -5.88
CA LYS A 87 20.43 5.13 -4.43
C LYS A 87 20.39 3.70 -3.92
N HIS A 88 20.89 3.50 -2.71
CA HIS A 88 20.97 2.18 -2.06
C HIS A 88 19.87 1.94 -1.03
N ALA A 89 18.84 2.80 -1.02
CA ALA A 89 17.69 2.72 -0.13
C ALA A 89 16.43 3.29 -0.83
N PRO A 90 15.21 3.00 -0.35
CA PRO A 90 13.99 3.62 -0.84
C PRO A 90 13.99 5.12 -0.49
N ARG A 91 14.40 5.94 -1.44
CA ARG A 91 14.59 7.40 -1.29
C ARG A 91 13.58 8.23 -2.09
N GLY A 92 12.52 7.60 -2.60
CA GLY A 92 11.44 8.33 -3.24
C GLY A 92 10.82 9.32 -2.25
N ALA A 93 10.75 10.59 -2.63
CA ALA A 93 10.33 11.70 -1.77
C ALA A 93 8.81 11.74 -1.58
N ILE A 94 8.21 10.62 -1.13
CA ILE A 94 6.75 10.46 -1.01
C ILE A 94 6.14 11.42 0.02
N ALA A 95 6.91 11.83 1.04
CA ALA A 95 6.47 12.80 2.05
C ALA A 95 6.30 14.21 1.48
N GLU A 96 6.89 14.48 0.32
CA GLU A 96 6.81 15.79 -0.36
C GLU A 96 5.58 15.91 -1.27
N ILE A 97 4.79 14.82 -1.42
CA ILE A 97 3.53 14.84 -2.17
C ILE A 97 2.41 15.37 -1.28
N ALA A 98 1.78 16.46 -1.71
CA ALA A 98 0.65 17.08 -1.01
C ALA A 98 -0.54 17.27 -1.96
N ALA A 99 -1.73 17.47 -1.41
CA ALA A 99 -2.96 17.81 -2.14
C ALA A 99 -3.33 16.86 -3.30
N PHE A 100 -2.96 15.57 -3.18
CA PHE A 100 -3.24 14.58 -4.22
C PHE A 100 -4.74 14.45 -4.50
N LYS A 101 -5.10 14.53 -5.79
CA LYS A 101 -6.47 14.34 -6.29
C LYS A 101 -6.43 13.55 -7.59
N ALA A 102 -7.37 12.65 -7.76
CA ALA A 102 -7.63 11.97 -9.02
C ALA A 102 -9.02 12.36 -9.54
N SER A 103 -9.16 12.52 -10.86
CA SER A 103 -10.43 12.87 -11.50
C SER A 103 -10.54 12.26 -12.89
N ALA A 104 -11.79 12.16 -13.41
CA ALA A 104 -12.07 11.80 -14.78
C ALA A 104 -13.21 12.67 -15.30
N GLY A 105 -13.03 13.31 -16.46
CA GLY A 105 -14.05 14.21 -17.02
C GLY A 105 -14.48 15.32 -16.05
N GLY A 106 -13.56 15.81 -15.22
CA GLY A 106 -13.81 16.84 -14.21
C GLY A 106 -14.46 16.36 -12.91
N LYS A 107 -14.83 15.06 -12.78
CA LYS A 107 -15.40 14.49 -11.57
C LYS A 107 -14.29 13.85 -10.73
N LEU A 108 -14.27 14.14 -9.43
CA LEU A 108 -13.33 13.52 -8.50
C LEU A 108 -13.59 12.01 -8.42
N LEU A 109 -12.50 11.25 -8.36
CA LEU A 109 -12.49 9.80 -8.15
C LEU A 109 -12.12 9.48 -6.72
N THR A 110 -12.69 8.39 -6.21
CA THR A 110 -12.26 7.82 -4.93
C THR A 110 -10.86 7.22 -5.09
N TRP A 111 -10.01 7.52 -4.13
CA TRP A 111 -8.69 6.92 -4.06
C TRP A 111 -8.30 6.61 -2.61
N THR A 112 -7.44 5.64 -2.42
CA THR A 112 -6.90 5.25 -1.13
C THR A 112 -5.41 4.99 -1.24
N ARG A 113 -4.65 5.40 -0.21
CA ARG A 113 -3.25 4.99 -0.09
C ARG A 113 -3.18 3.58 0.46
N GLN A 114 -2.31 2.74 -0.08
CA GLN A 114 -2.13 1.38 0.42
C GLN A 114 -1.57 1.40 1.85
N PRO A 115 -2.18 0.67 2.80
CA PRO A 115 -1.74 0.71 4.20
C PRO A 115 -0.34 0.12 4.42
N THR A 116 0.07 -0.82 3.57
CA THR A 116 1.34 -1.56 3.67
C THR A 116 2.38 -1.07 2.69
N ASP A 117 2.02 -0.17 1.77
CA ASP A 117 2.93 0.44 0.81
C ASP A 117 2.54 1.90 0.57
N VAL A 118 3.22 2.80 1.25
CA VAL A 118 2.94 4.24 1.19
C VAL A 118 3.20 4.87 -0.18
N TYR A 119 3.89 4.17 -1.07
CA TYR A 119 4.18 4.62 -2.44
C TYR A 119 3.08 4.26 -3.44
N ALA A 120 2.07 3.50 -3.02
CA ALA A 120 0.98 3.03 -3.86
C ALA A 120 -0.35 3.73 -3.55
N PHE A 121 -1.03 4.19 -4.60
CA PHE A 121 -2.33 4.85 -4.55
C PHE A 121 -3.31 4.09 -5.44
N ASP A 122 -4.34 3.52 -4.85
CA ASP A 122 -5.43 2.88 -5.59
C ASP A 122 -6.48 3.91 -5.95
N VAL A 123 -6.84 3.99 -7.22
CA VAL A 123 -7.87 4.87 -7.77
C VAL A 123 -8.98 4.02 -8.37
N GLU A 124 -10.24 4.31 -8.04
CA GLU A 124 -11.39 3.63 -8.62
C GLU A 124 -11.80 4.31 -9.93
N VAL A 125 -11.55 3.64 -11.05
CA VAL A 125 -11.82 4.14 -12.40
C VAL A 125 -13.21 3.69 -12.86
N PRO A 126 -14.14 4.62 -13.14
CA PRO A 126 -15.48 4.28 -13.62
C PRO A 126 -15.48 3.61 -15.00
N ALA A 127 -16.56 2.90 -15.31
CA ALA A 127 -16.77 2.33 -16.64
C ALA A 127 -16.77 3.42 -17.72
N GLY A 128 -16.18 3.11 -18.87
CA GLY A 128 -16.14 4.01 -20.03
C GLY A 128 -15.07 5.10 -19.98
N VAL A 129 -14.38 5.29 -18.85
CA VAL A 129 -13.28 6.24 -18.73
C VAL A 129 -12.06 5.73 -19.50
N LYS A 130 -11.44 6.60 -20.32
CA LYS A 130 -10.25 6.29 -21.12
C LYS A 130 -8.98 6.94 -20.61
N SER A 131 -9.11 7.95 -19.74
CA SER A 131 -7.99 8.60 -19.07
C SER A 131 -8.44 9.18 -17.75
N ILE A 132 -7.51 9.27 -16.81
CA ILE A 132 -7.67 9.97 -15.54
C ILE A 132 -6.69 11.13 -15.46
N ASP A 133 -7.08 12.20 -14.77
CA ASP A 133 -6.20 13.29 -14.41
C ASP A 133 -5.80 13.15 -12.94
N VAL A 134 -4.51 13.21 -12.69
CA VAL A 134 -3.92 13.25 -11.36
C VAL A 134 -3.31 14.63 -11.14
N VAL A 135 -3.60 15.24 -10.02
CA VAL A 135 -3.06 16.56 -9.62
C VAL A 135 -2.48 16.42 -8.23
N PHE A 136 -1.31 17.00 -8.02
CA PHE A 136 -0.69 17.10 -6.70
C PHE A 136 0.31 18.25 -6.65
N ASP A 137 0.65 18.66 -5.45
CA ASP A 137 1.75 19.58 -5.19
C ASP A 137 2.96 18.76 -4.75
N PHE A 138 4.13 19.06 -5.32
CA PHE A 138 5.41 18.55 -4.87
C PHE A 138 6.13 19.66 -4.11
N LEU A 139 6.46 19.38 -2.85
CA LEU A 139 7.05 20.34 -1.92
C LEU A 139 8.57 20.14 -1.88
N SER A 140 9.31 20.93 -2.66
CA SER A 140 10.75 20.82 -2.70
C SER A 140 11.38 21.49 -1.47
N PRO A 141 12.43 20.91 -0.87
CA PRO A 141 13.18 21.57 0.21
C PRO A 141 13.74 22.92 -0.23
N THR A 142 13.52 23.95 0.57
CA THR A 142 14.06 25.30 0.31
C THR A 142 15.40 25.54 1.00
N ARG A 143 15.87 24.61 1.85
CA ARG A 143 17.15 24.69 2.55
C ARG A 143 18.25 24.00 1.76
N THR A 144 19.37 24.71 1.58
CA THR A 144 20.54 24.20 0.85
C THR A 144 21.31 23.10 1.58
N THR A 145 21.03 22.89 2.88
CA THR A 145 21.75 21.91 3.73
C THR A 145 21.16 20.51 3.68
N GLU A 146 19.99 20.33 3.09
CA GLU A 146 19.28 19.04 3.09
C GLU A 146 19.55 18.15 1.85
N GLY A 147 20.55 18.47 1.07
CA GLY A 147 20.83 17.81 -0.20
C GLY A 147 21.98 16.80 -0.22
N ARG A 148 22.62 16.51 0.90
CA ARG A 148 23.69 15.51 0.93
C ARG A 148 23.27 14.28 1.70
N VAL A 149 22.98 13.25 1.02
CA VAL A 149 23.00 11.87 1.50
C VAL A 149 23.91 11.07 0.60
#